data_d14fa6d6c902e907b15278548452e5c3
#
_entry.id   d14fa6d6c902e907b15278548452e5c3
#
_cell.length_a   1.000
_cell.length_b   1.000
_cell.length_c   1.000
_cell.angle_alpha   90.00
_cell.angle_beta   90.00
_cell.angle_gamma   90.00
#
_symmetry.space_group_name_H-M   'P 1'
#
loop_
_entity.id
_entity.type
_entity.pdbx_description
1 polymer ?
#
loop_
_entity_poly.entity_id
_entity_poly.type
_entity_poly.pdbx_seq_one_letter_code
_entity_poly.pdbx_strand_id
1 'polypeptide(L)'
;VKQQSAQAQLREAAPAHLPRTPLNVIPAALVSASGFLLFAREDRVSGFLLLAAALVLAAMISRRLVIDLALIGVGLTAMSLVPITTDISTEHMAVMGTAMILAVGIPYAASRFLTKDHAIRFPIRTGQPWTRAEKWYLPAVLLIGYALMPVYMIRTGVYNNWPAVSDPEGIARLFLGTNVLGIWDELFFICTAFTLLRRHLPDWQANLLQAVLFTSFLWELGFHSWAPFFIFPFALLQARLFTITKSLSYIVGVHLLFDFVLFLVLIHAHNREWIDIFLY
;
A
#
# COMPACT_ATOMS: atom_id res chain seq x y z
N VAL A 1 10.66 12.83 -33.33
CA VAL A 1 11.30 11.52 -33.09
C VAL A 1 11.29 11.19 -31.59
N LYS A 2 11.76 12.09 -30.67
CA LYS A 2 11.77 11.83 -29.20
C LYS A 2 10.36 11.68 -28.58
N GLN A 3 9.35 12.41 -29.07
CA GLN A 3 7.97 12.27 -28.59
C GLN A 3 7.31 10.96 -29.04
N GLN A 4 7.60 10.49 -30.25
CA GLN A 4 7.08 9.21 -30.74
C GLN A 4 7.70 8.01 -30.02
N SER A 5 9.00 8.06 -29.66
CA SER A 5 9.63 7.02 -28.86
C SER A 5 9.10 6.97 -27.42
N ALA A 6 8.81 8.12 -26.80
CA ALA A 6 8.19 8.20 -25.48
C ALA A 6 6.73 7.68 -25.49
N GLN A 7 5.96 7.97 -26.53
CA GLN A 7 4.60 7.42 -26.70
C GLN A 7 4.61 5.92 -26.99
N ALA A 8 5.61 5.40 -27.72
CA ALA A 8 5.79 3.97 -27.92
C ALA A 8 6.12 3.25 -26.61
N GLN A 9 7.04 3.80 -25.82
CA GLN A 9 7.37 3.27 -24.47
C GLN A 9 6.19 3.34 -23.49
N LEU A 10 5.33 4.37 -23.60
CA LEU A 10 4.10 4.48 -22.78
C LEU A 10 3.00 3.50 -23.24
N ARG A 11 2.95 3.16 -24.53
CA ARG A 11 2.06 2.10 -25.05
C ARG A 11 2.52 0.70 -24.62
N GLU A 12 3.82 0.47 -24.55
CA GLU A 12 4.40 -0.75 -23.98
C GLU A 12 4.18 -0.86 -22.46
N ALA A 13 3.88 0.25 -21.78
CA ALA A 13 3.71 0.31 -20.33
C ALA A 13 2.31 -0.07 -19.81
N ALA A 14 1.31 -0.21 -20.66
CA ALA A 14 0.00 -0.70 -20.23
C ALA A 14 0.07 -2.22 -20.01
N PRO A 15 -0.33 -2.74 -18.83
CA PRO A 15 -0.39 -4.19 -18.62
C PRO A 15 -1.31 -4.79 -19.68
N ALA A 16 -0.86 -5.85 -20.36
CA ALA A 16 -1.68 -6.56 -21.34
C ALA A 16 -2.96 -7.02 -20.63
N HIS A 17 -4.11 -6.53 -21.10
CA HIS A 17 -5.41 -6.98 -20.61
C HIS A 17 -5.62 -8.43 -21.05
N LEU A 18 -5.67 -9.32 -20.07
CA LEU A 18 -5.99 -10.74 -20.30
C LEU A 18 -7.52 -10.90 -20.47
N PRO A 19 -8.01 -12.03 -21.02
CA PRO A 19 -9.43 -12.28 -21.13
C PRO A 19 -10.10 -12.14 -19.76
N ARG A 20 -11.00 -11.16 -19.64
CA ARG A 20 -11.73 -10.88 -18.40
C ARG A 20 -13.01 -11.71 -18.41
N THR A 21 -13.06 -12.71 -17.56
CA THR A 21 -14.30 -13.43 -17.29
C THR A 21 -14.90 -12.93 -15.97
N PRO A 22 -16.24 -12.85 -15.83
CA PRO A 22 -16.86 -12.46 -14.56
C PRO A 22 -16.44 -13.35 -13.38
N LEU A 23 -16.07 -14.60 -13.67
CA LEU A 23 -15.62 -15.57 -12.65
C LEU A 23 -14.28 -15.18 -12.01
N ASN A 24 -13.43 -14.37 -12.66
CA ASN A 24 -12.14 -13.98 -12.12
C ASN A 24 -12.26 -13.18 -10.80
N VAL A 25 -13.41 -12.54 -10.56
CA VAL A 25 -13.63 -11.75 -9.34
C VAL A 25 -13.70 -12.64 -8.10
N ILE A 26 -14.16 -13.88 -8.22
CA ILE A 26 -14.32 -14.77 -7.06
C ILE A 26 -12.98 -15.09 -6.40
N PRO A 27 -11.98 -15.70 -7.09
CA PRO A 27 -10.70 -15.97 -6.47
C PRO A 27 -9.95 -14.70 -6.08
N ALA A 28 -10.08 -13.60 -6.83
CA ALA A 28 -9.49 -12.34 -6.47
C ALA A 28 -10.07 -11.75 -5.16
N ALA A 29 -11.39 -11.83 -4.99
CA ALA A 29 -12.06 -11.41 -3.75
C ALA A 29 -11.67 -12.30 -2.56
N LEU A 30 -11.49 -13.61 -2.79
CA LEU A 30 -11.02 -14.53 -1.74
C LEU A 30 -9.56 -14.21 -1.32
N VAL A 31 -8.69 -13.80 -2.24
CA VAL A 31 -7.34 -13.32 -1.88
C VAL A 31 -7.43 -12.05 -1.02
N SER A 32 -8.29 -11.10 -1.37
CA SER A 32 -8.47 -9.89 -0.55
C SER A 32 -9.10 -10.20 0.81
N ALA A 33 -10.06 -11.12 0.86
CA ALA A 33 -10.65 -11.60 2.12
C ALA A 33 -9.61 -12.37 2.96
N SER A 34 -8.70 -13.12 2.34
CA SER A 34 -7.59 -13.76 3.07
C SER A 34 -6.68 -12.73 3.73
N GLY A 35 -6.35 -11.64 3.03
CA GLY A 35 -5.58 -10.53 3.61
C GLY A 35 -6.31 -9.86 4.78
N PHE A 36 -7.64 -9.70 4.70
CA PHE A 36 -8.44 -9.22 5.81
C PHE A 36 -8.37 -10.16 7.03
N LEU A 37 -8.44 -11.47 6.81
CA LEU A 37 -8.32 -12.45 7.90
C LEU A 37 -6.91 -12.47 8.49
N LEU A 38 -5.88 -12.40 7.63
CA LEU A 38 -4.49 -12.43 8.06
C LEU A 38 -4.13 -11.20 8.90
N PHE A 39 -4.54 -10.00 8.47
CA PHE A 39 -4.12 -8.74 9.06
C PHE A 39 -5.16 -8.15 10.03
N ALA A 40 -6.40 -7.93 9.60
CA ALA A 40 -7.37 -7.25 10.45
C ALA A 40 -8.00 -8.15 11.53
N ARG A 41 -7.97 -9.47 11.32
CA ARG A 41 -8.47 -10.47 12.27
C ARG A 41 -7.38 -11.29 12.94
N GLU A 42 -6.14 -11.20 12.44
CA GLU A 42 -4.98 -11.97 12.89
C GLU A 42 -5.25 -13.49 12.92
N ASP A 43 -6.24 -13.94 12.13
CA ASP A 43 -6.61 -15.35 11.99
C ASP A 43 -5.81 -15.99 10.86
N ARG A 44 -4.60 -16.41 11.17
CA ARG A 44 -3.67 -17.01 10.20
C ARG A 44 -4.21 -18.31 9.60
N VAL A 45 -4.91 -19.13 10.39
CA VAL A 45 -5.41 -20.43 9.91
C VAL A 45 -6.47 -20.21 8.83
N SER A 46 -7.52 -19.45 9.14
CA SER A 46 -8.58 -19.15 8.18
C SER A 46 -8.05 -18.34 6.99
N GLY A 47 -7.12 -17.40 7.24
CA GLY A 47 -6.49 -16.59 6.19
C GLY A 47 -5.74 -17.45 5.17
N PHE A 48 -4.88 -18.36 5.61
CA PHE A 48 -4.15 -19.26 4.70
C PHE A 48 -5.05 -20.30 4.03
N LEU A 49 -6.05 -20.85 4.72
CA LEU A 49 -7.02 -21.74 4.10
C LEU A 49 -7.79 -21.04 2.98
N LEU A 50 -8.19 -19.79 3.22
CA LEU A 50 -8.90 -19.00 2.22
C LEU A 50 -8.01 -18.64 1.04
N LEU A 51 -6.74 -18.31 1.29
CA LEU A 51 -5.75 -18.07 0.24
C LEU A 51 -5.54 -19.33 -0.62
N ALA A 52 -5.39 -20.48 0.01
CA ALA A 52 -5.24 -21.76 -0.71
C ALA A 52 -6.46 -22.05 -1.58
N ALA A 53 -7.67 -21.89 -1.04
CA ALA A 53 -8.92 -22.05 -1.80
C ALA A 53 -8.99 -21.08 -2.98
N ALA A 54 -8.61 -19.82 -2.78
CA ALA A 54 -8.55 -18.82 -3.85
C ALA A 54 -7.62 -19.25 -5.00
N LEU A 55 -6.42 -19.76 -4.66
CA LEU A 55 -5.45 -20.23 -5.66
C LEU A 55 -5.92 -21.48 -6.40
N VAL A 56 -6.57 -22.43 -5.72
CA VAL A 56 -7.18 -23.60 -6.35
C VAL A 56 -8.26 -23.17 -7.35
N LEU A 57 -9.17 -22.29 -6.95
CA LEU A 57 -10.21 -21.76 -7.84
C LEU A 57 -9.62 -20.99 -9.02
N ALA A 58 -8.59 -20.18 -8.79
CA ALA A 58 -7.90 -19.46 -9.85
C ALA A 58 -7.23 -20.42 -10.86
N ALA A 59 -6.63 -21.52 -10.38
CA ALA A 59 -6.03 -22.54 -11.23
C ALA A 59 -7.03 -23.24 -12.15
N MET A 60 -8.27 -23.44 -11.68
CA MET A 60 -9.36 -24.01 -12.49
C MET A 60 -9.83 -23.05 -13.60
N ILE A 61 -9.63 -21.73 -13.43
CA ILE A 61 -10.05 -20.72 -14.40
C ILE A 61 -8.94 -20.45 -15.41
N SER A 62 -7.74 -20.11 -14.94
CA SER A 62 -6.63 -19.72 -15.81
C SER A 62 -5.28 -19.82 -15.11
N ARG A 63 -4.31 -20.44 -15.82
CA ARG A 63 -2.91 -20.48 -15.36
C ARG A 63 -2.36 -19.07 -15.05
N ARG A 64 -2.76 -18.07 -15.81
CA ARG A 64 -2.28 -16.70 -15.62
C ARG A 64 -2.87 -16.06 -14.36
N LEU A 65 -4.14 -16.28 -14.12
CA LEU A 65 -4.83 -15.78 -12.93
C LEU A 65 -4.19 -16.35 -11.66
N VAL A 66 -3.97 -17.66 -11.60
CA VAL A 66 -3.36 -18.27 -10.41
C VAL A 66 -1.94 -17.77 -10.16
N ILE A 67 -1.13 -17.55 -11.20
CA ILE A 67 0.21 -16.99 -11.05
C ILE A 67 0.14 -15.57 -10.46
N ASP A 68 -0.67 -14.69 -11.04
CA ASP A 68 -0.78 -13.32 -10.59
C ASP A 68 -1.33 -13.22 -9.16
N LEU A 69 -2.34 -14.04 -8.80
CA LEU A 69 -2.87 -14.10 -7.45
C LEU A 69 -1.88 -14.74 -6.46
N ALA A 70 -1.11 -15.74 -6.89
CA ALA A 70 -0.05 -16.35 -6.07
C ALA A 70 1.07 -15.35 -5.74
N LEU A 71 1.42 -14.45 -6.67
CA LEU A 71 2.39 -13.39 -6.40
C LEU A 71 1.90 -12.41 -5.33
N ILE A 72 0.60 -12.06 -5.34
CA ILE A 72 -0.01 -11.28 -4.25
C ILE A 72 0.04 -12.10 -2.96
N GLY A 73 -0.35 -13.38 -3.01
CA GLY A 73 -0.33 -14.29 -1.87
C GLY A 73 1.05 -14.45 -1.22
N VAL A 74 2.12 -14.45 -2.02
CA VAL A 74 3.52 -14.46 -1.50
C VAL A 74 3.79 -13.20 -0.66
N GLY A 75 3.37 -12.03 -1.12
CA GLY A 75 3.54 -10.80 -0.36
C GLY A 75 2.74 -10.81 0.94
N LEU A 76 1.47 -11.22 0.89
CA LEU A 76 0.63 -11.38 2.08
C LEU A 76 1.25 -12.36 3.08
N THR A 77 1.76 -13.50 2.59
CA THR A 77 2.43 -14.51 3.43
C THR A 77 3.69 -13.93 4.08
N ALA A 78 4.55 -13.26 3.31
CA ALA A 78 5.78 -12.69 3.86
C ALA A 78 5.50 -11.72 5.01
N MET A 79 4.49 -10.87 4.87
CA MET A 79 4.11 -9.91 5.92
C MET A 79 3.43 -10.59 7.11
N SER A 80 2.55 -11.58 6.89
CA SER A 80 1.84 -12.26 7.98
C SER A 80 2.73 -13.16 8.86
N LEU A 81 3.96 -13.46 8.44
CA LEU A 81 4.92 -14.26 9.22
C LEU A 81 5.70 -13.45 10.27
N VAL A 82 5.63 -12.14 10.21
CA VAL A 82 6.29 -11.24 11.14
C VAL A 82 5.26 -10.41 11.93
N PRO A 83 5.56 -9.94 13.14
CA PRO A 83 4.69 -9.01 13.83
C PRO A 83 4.62 -7.68 13.07
N ILE A 84 3.41 -7.22 12.75
CA ILE A 84 3.19 -5.91 12.14
C ILE A 84 2.87 -4.94 13.27
N THR A 85 3.88 -4.26 13.76
CA THR A 85 3.76 -3.32 14.88
C THR A 85 4.51 -2.03 14.59
N THR A 86 4.30 -1.04 15.43
CA THR A 86 4.96 0.26 15.37
C THR A 86 6.25 0.33 16.19
N ASP A 87 6.79 -0.82 16.60
CA ASP A 87 8.07 -0.91 17.32
C ASP A 87 9.22 -0.43 16.41
N ILE A 88 9.97 0.55 16.89
CA ILE A 88 11.12 1.15 16.19
C ILE A 88 12.46 0.61 16.67
N SER A 89 12.49 -0.49 17.42
CA SER A 89 13.74 -1.16 17.78
C SER A 89 14.49 -1.63 16.53
N THR A 90 15.82 -1.65 16.60
CA THR A 90 16.65 -2.06 15.45
C THR A 90 16.31 -3.47 14.97
N GLU A 91 16.04 -4.37 15.90
CA GLU A 91 15.69 -5.77 15.62
C GLU A 91 14.35 -5.83 14.86
N HIS A 92 13.32 -5.18 15.38
CA HIS A 92 12.00 -5.17 14.74
C HIS A 92 12.04 -4.53 13.37
N MET A 93 12.68 -3.36 13.23
CA MET A 93 12.84 -2.68 11.93
C MET A 93 13.58 -3.56 10.91
N ALA A 94 14.59 -4.33 11.34
CA ALA A 94 15.31 -5.25 10.45
C ALA A 94 14.43 -6.43 10.02
N VAL A 95 13.69 -7.04 10.94
CA VAL A 95 12.80 -8.19 10.66
C VAL A 95 11.65 -7.76 9.76
N MET A 96 10.93 -6.69 10.13
CA MET A 96 9.81 -6.18 9.34
C MET A 96 10.29 -5.66 7.98
N GLY A 97 11.39 -4.90 7.93
CA GLY A 97 12.00 -4.42 6.69
C GLY A 97 12.41 -5.56 5.75
N THR A 98 12.92 -6.67 6.29
CA THR A 98 13.22 -7.86 5.50
C THR A 98 11.95 -8.47 4.91
N ALA A 99 10.90 -8.62 5.70
CA ALA A 99 9.60 -9.11 5.21
C ALA A 99 9.03 -8.19 4.12
N MET A 100 9.12 -6.87 4.30
CA MET A 100 8.70 -5.87 3.32
C MET A 100 9.47 -6.00 2.00
N ILE A 101 10.79 -6.17 2.06
CA ILE A 101 11.64 -6.40 0.88
C ILE A 101 11.23 -7.69 0.17
N LEU A 102 11.00 -8.77 0.90
CA LEU A 102 10.60 -10.06 0.32
C LEU A 102 9.20 -9.98 -0.29
N ALA A 103 8.26 -9.30 0.37
CA ALA A 103 6.87 -9.15 -0.08
C ALA A 103 6.76 -8.43 -1.45
N VAL A 104 7.66 -7.51 -1.75
CA VAL A 104 7.73 -6.79 -3.03
C VAL A 104 8.74 -7.43 -3.97
N GLY A 105 9.90 -7.79 -3.46
CA GLY A 105 11.04 -8.26 -4.25
C GLY A 105 10.80 -9.62 -4.92
N ILE A 106 10.17 -10.58 -4.21
CA ILE A 106 9.87 -11.90 -4.79
C ILE A 106 8.86 -11.78 -5.94
N PRO A 107 7.69 -11.12 -5.79
CA PRO A 107 6.77 -10.91 -6.90
C PRO A 107 7.40 -10.16 -8.07
N TYR A 108 8.19 -9.11 -7.80
CA TYR A 108 8.90 -8.38 -8.84
C TYR A 108 9.90 -9.27 -9.60
N ALA A 109 10.74 -10.02 -8.88
CA ALA A 109 11.70 -10.92 -9.49
C ALA A 109 11.01 -12.02 -10.31
N ALA A 110 9.91 -12.58 -9.81
CA ALA A 110 9.11 -13.57 -10.53
C ALA A 110 8.51 -12.98 -11.82
N SER A 111 7.92 -11.77 -11.76
CA SER A 111 7.41 -11.08 -12.94
C SER A 111 8.54 -10.75 -13.96
N ARG A 112 9.73 -10.43 -13.47
CA ARG A 112 10.86 -10.04 -14.31
C ARG A 112 11.56 -11.23 -14.96
N PHE A 113 11.81 -12.29 -14.20
CA PHE A 113 12.73 -13.37 -14.59
C PHE A 113 12.03 -14.71 -14.87
N LEU A 114 10.94 -15.04 -14.15
CA LEU A 114 10.22 -16.30 -14.33
C LEU A 114 9.13 -16.18 -15.39
N THR A 115 8.19 -15.26 -15.22
CA THR A 115 7.10 -15.08 -16.19
C THR A 115 7.49 -14.19 -17.37
N LYS A 116 8.53 -13.38 -17.22
CA LYS A 116 9.09 -12.46 -18.23
C LYS A 116 8.06 -11.51 -18.84
N ASP A 117 6.96 -11.25 -18.13
CA ASP A 117 5.88 -10.38 -18.60
C ASP A 117 6.02 -8.93 -18.16
N HIS A 118 6.95 -8.68 -17.23
CA HIS A 118 7.22 -7.36 -16.70
C HIS A 118 5.95 -6.64 -16.20
N ALA A 119 4.99 -7.40 -15.63
CA ALA A 119 3.73 -6.86 -15.17
C ALA A 119 3.91 -5.87 -14.02
N ILE A 120 4.78 -6.22 -13.06
CA ILE A 120 5.10 -5.35 -11.91
C ILE A 120 6.18 -4.38 -12.35
N ARG A 121 5.89 -3.08 -12.21
CA ARG A 121 6.78 -1.98 -12.59
C ARG A 121 6.71 -0.87 -11.54
N PHE A 122 7.85 -0.22 -11.34
CA PHE A 122 8.00 0.91 -10.42
C PHE A 122 8.36 2.18 -11.21
N PRO A 123 7.38 2.86 -11.84
CA PRO A 123 7.63 3.99 -12.73
C PRO A 123 7.97 5.26 -11.95
N ILE A 124 9.25 5.43 -11.58
CA ILE A 124 9.74 6.58 -10.79
C ILE A 124 9.71 7.86 -11.64
N ARG A 125 10.15 7.78 -12.91
CA ARG A 125 10.21 8.94 -13.80
C ARG A 125 9.36 8.69 -15.04
N THR A 126 8.30 9.46 -15.18
CA THR A 126 7.41 9.36 -16.36
C THR A 126 7.78 10.32 -17.48
N GLY A 127 8.64 11.31 -17.20
CA GLY A 127 8.99 12.37 -18.15
C GLY A 127 7.84 13.35 -18.45
N GLN A 128 6.69 13.18 -17.81
CA GLN A 128 5.53 14.05 -17.96
C GLN A 128 5.50 15.09 -16.83
N PRO A 129 5.34 16.39 -17.13
CA PRO A 129 5.16 17.39 -16.09
C PRO A 129 3.79 17.20 -15.40
N TRP A 130 3.75 17.44 -14.11
CA TRP A 130 2.49 17.41 -13.35
C TRP A 130 1.56 18.52 -13.80
N THR A 131 0.30 18.17 -13.93
CA THR A 131 -0.80 19.10 -14.23
C THR A 131 -1.02 20.09 -13.10
N ARG A 132 -1.77 21.17 -13.34
CA ARG A 132 -2.14 22.12 -12.28
C ARG A 132 -2.92 21.43 -11.15
N ALA A 133 -3.84 20.53 -11.49
CA ALA A 133 -4.62 19.78 -10.50
C ALA A 133 -3.73 18.91 -9.62
N GLU A 134 -2.78 18.17 -10.19
CA GLU A 134 -1.83 17.35 -9.46
C GLU A 134 -0.95 18.19 -8.51
N LYS A 135 -0.50 19.36 -8.96
CA LYS A 135 0.29 20.27 -8.11
C LYS A 135 -0.52 20.85 -6.95
N TRP A 136 -1.80 21.19 -7.16
CA TRP A 136 -2.67 21.70 -6.10
C TRP A 136 -3.16 20.61 -5.15
N TYR A 137 -3.18 19.36 -5.61
CA TYR A 137 -3.55 18.24 -4.75
C TYR A 137 -2.54 17.99 -3.62
N LEU A 138 -1.24 18.22 -3.84
CA LEU A 138 -0.20 18.04 -2.82
C LEU A 138 -0.43 18.94 -1.57
N PRO A 139 -0.57 20.27 -1.69
CA PRO A 139 -0.92 21.08 -0.52
C PRO A 139 -2.31 20.75 0.05
N ALA A 140 -3.26 20.32 -0.78
CA ALA A 140 -4.57 19.88 -0.27
C ALA A 140 -4.45 18.65 0.63
N VAL A 141 -3.59 17.68 0.30
CA VAL A 141 -3.30 16.51 1.14
C VAL A 141 -2.73 16.91 2.49
N LEU A 142 -1.79 17.87 2.53
CA LEU A 142 -1.26 18.41 3.79
C LEU A 142 -2.34 19.05 4.64
N LEU A 143 -3.23 19.83 4.04
CA LEU A 143 -4.34 20.49 4.75
C LEU A 143 -5.35 19.47 5.28
N ILE A 144 -5.69 18.46 4.49
CA ILE A 144 -6.57 17.37 4.91
C ILE A 144 -5.93 16.57 6.04
N GLY A 145 -4.65 16.21 5.90
CA GLY A 145 -3.90 15.53 6.94
C GLY A 145 -3.84 16.34 8.23
N TYR A 146 -3.52 17.63 8.13
CA TYR A 146 -3.48 18.56 9.27
C TYR A 146 -4.82 18.66 10.00
N ALA A 147 -5.93 18.68 9.28
CA ALA A 147 -7.27 18.74 9.86
C ALA A 147 -7.73 17.40 10.45
N LEU A 148 -7.42 16.29 9.78
CA LEU A 148 -7.95 14.95 10.10
C LEU A 148 -7.09 14.21 11.13
N MET A 149 -5.76 14.18 10.95
CA MET A 149 -4.88 13.33 11.74
C MET A 149 -4.84 13.67 13.24
N PRO A 150 -4.75 14.93 13.67
CA PRO A 150 -4.77 15.24 15.10
C PRO A 150 -6.08 14.84 15.76
N VAL A 151 -7.21 15.08 15.07
CA VAL A 151 -8.54 14.68 15.56
C VAL A 151 -8.60 13.17 15.72
N TYR A 152 -8.19 12.43 14.70
CA TYR A 152 -8.19 10.98 14.72
C TYR A 152 -7.26 10.45 15.82
N MET A 153 -5.98 10.75 15.75
CA MET A 153 -4.96 10.17 16.60
C MET A 153 -5.18 10.50 18.08
N ILE A 154 -5.45 11.77 18.39
CA ILE A 154 -5.54 12.25 19.78
C ILE A 154 -6.90 11.91 20.40
N ARG A 155 -8.02 12.17 19.70
CA ARG A 155 -9.36 11.92 20.25
C ARG A 155 -9.68 10.45 20.45
N THR A 156 -9.13 9.57 19.61
CA THR A 156 -9.32 8.12 19.77
C THR A 156 -8.29 7.47 20.70
N GLY A 157 -7.21 8.19 21.03
CA GLY A 157 -6.09 7.62 21.79
C GLY A 157 -5.23 6.67 20.98
N VAL A 158 -5.46 6.53 19.68
CA VAL A 158 -4.72 5.62 18.79
C VAL A 158 -3.23 5.94 18.73
N TYR A 159 -2.84 7.20 18.96
CA TYR A 159 -1.41 7.58 19.02
C TYR A 159 -0.63 6.78 20.08
N ASN A 160 -1.29 6.22 21.11
CA ASN A 160 -0.63 5.36 22.11
C ASN A 160 -0.16 4.01 21.54
N ASN A 161 -0.59 3.63 20.34
CA ASN A 161 -0.07 2.46 19.63
C ASN A 161 1.34 2.71 19.07
N TRP A 162 1.80 3.97 19.04
CA TRP A 162 3.13 4.36 18.58
C TRP A 162 4.05 4.68 19.75
N PRO A 163 5.37 4.46 19.62
CA PRO A 163 6.32 4.72 20.70
C PRO A 163 6.39 6.22 21.02
N ALA A 164 6.39 6.53 22.32
CA ALA A 164 6.71 7.86 22.81
C ALA A 164 8.22 8.08 22.69
N VAL A 165 8.63 8.99 21.83
CA VAL A 165 10.04 9.31 21.61
C VAL A 165 10.32 10.76 22.00
N SER A 166 11.47 10.98 22.67
CA SER A 166 11.91 12.31 23.12
C SER A 166 13.39 12.56 22.80
N ASP A 167 14.12 11.53 22.42
CA ASP A 167 15.53 11.63 22.04
C ASP A 167 15.71 11.70 20.52
N PRO A 168 16.81 12.29 20.02
CA PRO A 168 17.03 12.47 18.59
C PRO A 168 17.07 11.16 17.80
N GLU A 169 17.56 10.06 18.38
CA GLU A 169 17.63 8.76 17.71
C GLU A 169 16.25 8.15 17.54
N GLY A 170 15.44 8.13 18.61
CA GLY A 170 14.06 7.66 18.56
C GLY A 170 13.21 8.44 17.57
N ILE A 171 13.34 9.78 17.56
CA ILE A 171 12.67 10.66 16.60
C ILE A 171 13.07 10.34 15.15
N ALA A 172 14.37 10.14 14.90
CA ALA A 172 14.85 9.79 13.56
C ALA A 172 14.35 8.40 13.12
N ARG A 173 14.32 7.41 14.03
CA ARG A 173 13.77 6.07 13.76
C ARG A 173 12.28 6.11 13.48
N LEU A 174 11.50 6.86 14.26
CA LEU A 174 10.07 7.03 14.04
C LEU A 174 9.81 7.67 12.66
N PHE A 175 10.56 8.74 12.32
CA PHE A 175 10.46 9.38 11.01
C PHE A 175 10.82 8.41 9.87
N LEU A 176 11.91 7.66 10.02
CA LEU A 176 12.33 6.69 9.01
C LEU A 176 11.29 5.57 8.86
N GLY A 177 10.81 5.01 9.97
CA GLY A 177 9.84 3.92 9.97
C GLY A 177 8.54 4.29 9.27
N THR A 178 7.93 5.43 9.62
CA THR A 178 6.69 5.90 9.00
C THR A 178 6.85 6.11 7.50
N ASN A 179 7.91 6.79 7.07
CA ASN A 179 8.12 7.10 5.66
C ASN A 179 8.51 5.86 4.81
N VAL A 180 9.34 4.96 5.34
CA VAL A 180 9.70 3.71 4.63
C VAL A 180 8.47 2.83 4.45
N LEU A 181 7.59 2.79 5.45
CA LEU A 181 6.32 2.06 5.37
C LEU A 181 5.41 2.65 4.29
N GLY A 182 5.21 3.97 4.26
CA GLY A 182 4.38 4.62 3.24
C GLY A 182 4.93 4.43 1.81
N ILE A 183 6.25 4.39 1.63
CA ILE A 183 6.84 4.01 0.33
C ILE A 183 6.49 2.55 -0.01
N TRP A 184 6.63 1.64 0.95
CA TRP A 184 6.36 0.23 0.75
C TRP A 184 4.89 -0.04 0.42
N ASP A 185 3.96 0.66 1.06
CA ASP A 185 2.53 0.56 0.79
C ASP A 185 2.23 0.81 -0.70
N GLU A 186 2.84 1.82 -1.30
CA GLU A 186 2.68 2.12 -2.72
C GLU A 186 3.33 1.04 -3.62
N LEU A 187 4.46 0.49 -3.21
CA LEU A 187 5.11 -0.59 -3.94
C LEU A 187 4.30 -1.88 -3.92
N PHE A 188 3.75 -2.25 -2.76
CA PHE A 188 3.02 -3.50 -2.61
C PHE A 188 1.55 -3.37 -3.04
N PHE A 189 0.78 -2.47 -2.44
CA PHE A 189 -0.66 -2.43 -2.70
C PHE A 189 -0.98 -1.85 -4.08
N ILE A 190 -0.25 -0.84 -4.55
CA ILE A 190 -0.54 -0.18 -5.83
C ILE A 190 0.27 -0.78 -6.97
N CYS A 191 1.61 -0.79 -6.87
CA CYS A 191 2.44 -1.25 -7.98
C CYS A 191 2.42 -2.78 -8.15
N THR A 192 2.13 -3.56 -7.10
CA THR A 192 2.06 -5.01 -7.16
C THR A 192 0.62 -5.49 -7.17
N ALA A 193 -0.12 -5.40 -6.07
CA ALA A 193 -1.45 -6.00 -5.94
C ALA A 193 -2.47 -5.41 -6.92
N PHE A 194 -2.66 -4.08 -6.92
CA PHE A 194 -3.59 -3.44 -7.87
C PHE A 194 -3.20 -3.71 -9.32
N THR A 195 -1.91 -3.63 -9.64
CA THR A 195 -1.42 -3.86 -11.02
C THR A 195 -1.68 -5.28 -11.49
N LEU A 196 -1.52 -6.30 -10.63
CA LEU A 196 -1.81 -7.69 -10.97
C LEU A 196 -3.33 -7.95 -11.07
N LEU A 197 -4.12 -7.41 -10.14
CA LEU A 197 -5.58 -7.55 -10.14
C LEU A 197 -6.23 -6.93 -11.39
N ARG A 198 -5.81 -5.73 -11.79
CA ARG A 198 -6.39 -5.01 -12.95
C ARG A 198 -6.09 -5.68 -14.30
N ARG A 199 -5.22 -6.66 -14.37
CA ARG A 199 -5.01 -7.48 -15.57
C ARG A 199 -6.20 -8.40 -15.85
N HIS A 200 -6.90 -8.83 -14.79
CA HIS A 200 -7.98 -9.81 -14.81
C HIS A 200 -9.34 -9.21 -14.53
N LEU A 201 -9.40 -8.03 -13.92
CA LEU A 201 -10.60 -7.36 -13.47
C LEU A 201 -10.72 -5.95 -14.06
N PRO A 202 -11.94 -5.37 -14.12
CA PRO A 202 -12.10 -3.93 -14.32
C PRO A 202 -11.36 -3.14 -13.25
N ASP A 203 -10.83 -1.97 -13.61
CA ASP A 203 -10.01 -1.14 -12.72
C ASP A 203 -10.71 -0.83 -11.38
N TRP A 204 -12.03 -0.60 -11.38
CA TRP A 204 -12.78 -0.32 -10.15
C TRP A 204 -12.87 -1.53 -9.20
N GLN A 205 -13.02 -2.76 -9.75
CA GLN A 205 -13.01 -3.98 -8.92
C GLN A 205 -11.62 -4.23 -8.35
N ALA A 206 -10.59 -4.15 -9.19
CA ALA A 206 -9.21 -4.29 -8.75
C ALA A 206 -8.86 -3.26 -7.67
N ASN A 207 -9.35 -2.02 -7.81
CA ASN A 207 -9.14 -0.96 -6.84
C ASN A 207 -9.86 -1.23 -5.51
N LEU A 208 -11.10 -1.70 -5.54
CA LEU A 208 -11.80 -2.08 -4.31
C LEU A 208 -11.07 -3.20 -3.55
N LEU A 209 -10.61 -4.23 -4.27
CA LEU A 209 -9.94 -5.38 -3.67
C LEU A 209 -8.58 -5.02 -3.06
N GLN A 210 -7.78 -4.18 -3.76
CA GLN A 210 -6.53 -3.70 -3.17
C GLN A 210 -6.77 -2.80 -1.97
N ALA A 211 -7.83 -1.97 -1.98
CA ALA A 211 -8.14 -1.09 -0.85
C ALA A 211 -8.55 -1.88 0.41
N VAL A 212 -9.19 -3.05 0.25
CA VAL A 212 -9.42 -3.98 1.37
C VAL A 212 -8.09 -4.46 1.95
N LEU A 213 -7.14 -4.90 1.12
CA LEU A 213 -5.82 -5.35 1.56
C LEU A 213 -5.06 -4.24 2.30
N PHE A 214 -5.01 -3.05 1.70
CA PHE A 214 -4.35 -1.88 2.24
C PHE A 214 -4.91 -1.51 3.63
N THR A 215 -6.23 -1.38 3.73
CA THR A 215 -6.89 -1.01 4.97
C THR A 215 -6.73 -2.06 6.07
N SER A 216 -6.74 -3.34 5.69
CA SER A 216 -6.55 -4.45 6.63
C SER A 216 -5.13 -4.47 7.21
N PHE A 217 -4.13 -4.18 6.39
CA PHE A 217 -2.74 -4.08 6.82
C PHE A 217 -2.53 -2.91 7.80
N LEU A 218 -3.06 -1.73 7.48
CA LEU A 218 -2.96 -0.58 8.38
C LEU A 218 -3.76 -0.78 9.67
N TRP A 219 -4.82 -1.58 9.64
CA TRP A 219 -5.52 -1.96 10.87
C TRP A 219 -4.61 -2.75 11.81
N GLU A 220 -3.89 -3.77 11.34
CA GLU A 220 -2.93 -4.52 12.15
C GLU A 220 -1.79 -3.63 12.66
N LEU A 221 -1.31 -2.70 11.84
CA LEU A 221 -0.28 -1.74 12.21
C LEU A 221 -0.71 -0.81 13.36
N GLY A 222 -2.00 -0.76 13.72
CA GLY A 222 -2.50 0.01 14.84
C GLY A 222 -3.44 1.15 14.50
N PHE A 223 -3.82 1.33 13.23
CA PHE A 223 -4.85 2.30 12.85
C PHE A 223 -6.24 1.74 13.12
N HIS A 224 -6.64 1.77 14.39
CA HIS A 224 -7.91 1.24 14.86
C HIS A 224 -9.06 2.26 14.84
N SER A 225 -10.18 1.92 15.50
CA SER A 225 -11.35 2.78 15.63
C SER A 225 -12.01 3.10 14.27
N TRP A 226 -12.19 4.36 13.94
CA TRP A 226 -12.83 4.80 12.70
C TRP A 226 -11.85 5.03 11.52
N ALA A 227 -10.57 4.64 11.68
CA ALA A 227 -9.55 4.74 10.61
C ALA A 227 -10.00 4.17 9.25
N PRO A 228 -10.70 3.03 9.15
CA PRO A 228 -11.13 2.51 7.86
C PRO A 228 -11.97 3.51 7.04
N PHE A 229 -12.70 4.42 7.68
CA PHE A 229 -13.52 5.42 6.97
C PHE A 229 -12.71 6.46 6.20
N PHE A 230 -11.44 6.67 6.50
CA PHE A 230 -10.57 7.54 5.71
C PHE A 230 -9.42 6.79 5.02
N ILE A 231 -8.93 5.69 5.60
CA ILE A 231 -7.87 4.87 4.96
C ILE A 231 -8.38 4.20 3.70
N PHE A 232 -9.58 3.60 3.74
CA PHE A 232 -10.15 2.94 2.56
C PHE A 232 -10.36 3.90 1.38
N PRO A 233 -10.99 5.09 1.55
CA PRO A 233 -11.04 6.11 0.50
C PRO A 233 -9.66 6.59 0.04
N PHE A 234 -8.69 6.73 0.94
CA PHE A 234 -7.32 7.09 0.59
C PHE A 234 -6.68 6.03 -0.33
N ALA A 235 -6.79 4.75 0.02
CA ALA A 235 -6.30 3.64 -0.80
C ALA A 235 -6.95 3.61 -2.20
N LEU A 236 -8.27 3.86 -2.29
CA LEU A 236 -8.98 3.98 -3.56
C LEU A 236 -8.44 5.13 -4.40
N LEU A 237 -8.15 6.25 -3.76
CA LEU A 237 -7.65 7.45 -4.42
C LEU A 237 -6.21 7.24 -4.91
N GLN A 238 -5.33 6.60 -4.13
CA GLN A 238 -3.96 6.28 -4.51
C GLN A 238 -3.91 5.43 -5.80
N ALA A 239 -4.68 4.36 -5.89
CA ALA A 239 -4.76 3.56 -7.12
C ALA A 239 -5.36 4.33 -8.29
N ARG A 240 -6.33 5.22 -8.04
CA ARG A 240 -6.88 6.11 -9.07
C ARG A 240 -5.84 7.11 -9.57
N LEU A 241 -5.11 7.73 -8.66
CA LEU A 241 -4.01 8.66 -8.99
C LEU A 241 -2.92 7.94 -9.79
N PHE A 242 -2.53 6.73 -9.38
CA PHE A 242 -1.58 5.92 -10.15
C PHE A 242 -2.08 5.63 -11.57
N THR A 243 -3.36 5.34 -11.74
CA THR A 243 -3.95 5.09 -13.07
C THR A 243 -3.86 6.33 -13.96
N ILE A 244 -4.05 7.52 -13.40
CA ILE A 244 -4.01 8.80 -14.13
C ILE A 244 -2.59 9.25 -14.39
N THR A 245 -1.78 9.34 -13.35
CA THR A 245 -0.42 9.91 -13.39
C THR A 245 0.61 8.92 -13.95
N LYS A 246 0.35 7.62 -13.79
CA LYS A 246 1.31 6.53 -14.08
C LYS A 246 2.68 6.74 -13.40
N SER A 247 2.69 7.45 -12.27
CA SER A 247 3.90 7.88 -11.58
C SER A 247 3.92 7.36 -10.15
N LEU A 248 4.87 6.48 -9.86
CA LEU A 248 5.16 6.04 -8.49
C LEU A 248 5.62 7.23 -7.63
N SER A 249 6.51 8.08 -8.17
CA SER A 249 7.00 9.23 -7.42
C SER A 249 5.90 10.19 -6.99
N TYR A 250 4.82 10.30 -7.79
CA TYR A 250 3.70 11.15 -7.44
C TYR A 250 2.87 10.56 -6.29
N ILE A 251 2.48 9.29 -6.40
CA ILE A 251 1.67 8.64 -5.34
C ILE A 251 2.45 8.48 -4.05
N VAL A 252 3.75 8.14 -4.12
CA VAL A 252 4.65 8.15 -2.96
C VAL A 252 4.73 9.56 -2.37
N GLY A 253 4.90 10.60 -3.18
CA GLY A 253 4.91 11.99 -2.70
C GLY A 253 3.64 12.37 -1.95
N VAL A 254 2.46 11.96 -2.45
CA VAL A 254 1.16 12.15 -1.77
C VAL A 254 1.14 11.43 -0.42
N HIS A 255 1.58 10.17 -0.39
CA HIS A 255 1.60 9.34 0.83
C HIS A 255 2.54 9.95 1.88
N LEU A 256 3.79 10.26 1.49
CA LEU A 256 4.78 10.81 2.40
C LEU A 256 4.39 12.18 2.97
N LEU A 257 3.62 12.99 2.23
CA LEU A 257 3.06 14.23 2.79
C LEU A 257 2.06 13.93 3.92
N PHE A 258 1.27 12.87 3.77
CA PHE A 258 0.35 12.43 4.81
C PHE A 258 1.09 11.84 6.01
N ASP A 259 2.11 11.00 5.77
CA ASP A 259 2.98 10.43 6.80
C ASP A 259 3.78 11.48 7.55
N PHE A 260 4.19 12.54 6.88
CA PHE A 260 4.85 13.67 7.52
C PHE A 260 3.93 14.36 8.53
N VAL A 261 2.65 14.54 8.19
CA VAL A 261 1.68 15.07 9.16
C VAL A 261 1.44 14.07 10.29
N LEU A 262 1.32 12.78 9.99
CA LEU A 262 1.22 11.72 11.00
C LEU A 262 2.40 11.79 11.98
N PHE A 263 3.62 11.84 11.46
CA PHE A 263 4.83 11.97 12.29
C PHE A 263 4.76 13.19 13.21
N LEU A 264 4.40 14.37 12.69
CA LEU A 264 4.27 15.59 13.50
C LEU A 264 3.19 15.44 14.58
N VAL A 265 2.07 14.80 14.27
CA VAL A 265 0.99 14.53 15.24
C VAL A 265 1.46 13.58 16.34
N LEU A 266 2.23 12.55 16.00
CA LEU A 266 2.79 11.62 16.98
C LEU A 266 3.77 12.32 17.94
N ILE A 267 4.68 13.16 17.39
CA ILE A 267 5.59 13.95 18.21
C ILE A 267 4.81 14.90 19.12
N HIS A 268 3.83 15.63 18.59
CA HIS A 268 2.99 16.55 19.37
C HIS A 268 2.20 15.81 20.46
N ALA A 269 1.57 14.67 20.16
CA ALA A 269 0.73 13.94 21.10
C ALA A 269 1.52 13.43 22.32
N HIS A 270 2.78 13.00 22.12
CA HIS A 270 3.66 12.53 23.18
C HIS A 270 4.48 13.65 23.86
N ASN A 271 4.69 14.78 23.18
CA ASN A 271 5.55 15.88 23.65
C ASN A 271 4.88 17.24 23.39
N ARG A 272 3.73 17.48 24.03
CA ARG A 272 2.90 18.68 23.79
C ARG A 272 3.63 20.01 24.01
N GLU A 273 4.63 20.02 24.88
CA GLU A 273 5.39 21.25 25.18
C GLU A 273 6.38 21.63 24.08
N TRP A 274 6.68 20.72 23.12
CA TRP A 274 7.69 21.00 22.09
C TRP A 274 7.11 21.65 20.84
N ILE A 275 5.93 21.22 20.44
CA ILE A 275 5.32 21.64 19.17
C ILE A 275 3.84 21.90 19.42
N ASP A 276 3.46 23.18 19.49
CA ASP A 276 2.06 23.59 19.62
C ASP A 276 1.53 24.10 18.27
N ILE A 277 1.49 23.19 17.28
CA ILE A 277 1.00 23.50 15.93
C ILE A 277 -0.40 22.94 15.64
N PHE A 278 -0.93 22.09 16.51
CA PHE A 278 -2.24 21.49 16.36
C PHE A 278 -3.23 22.02 17.39
N LEU A 279 -4.49 22.16 16.98
CA LEU A 279 -5.57 22.74 17.80
C LEU A 279 -6.09 21.82 18.93
N TYR A 280 -5.41 20.71 19.28
CA TYR A 280 -5.90 19.68 20.22
C TYR A 280 -4.93 19.33 21.32
#